data_cbefe86f8c159ee55a3a07458c317e88
#
_entry.id   cbefe86f8c159ee55a3a07458c317e88
#
_cell.length_a   1.000
_cell.length_b   1.000
_cell.length_c   1.000
_cell.angle_alpha   90.00
_cell.angle_beta   90.00
_cell.angle_gamma   90.00
#
_symmetry.space_group_name_H-M   'P 1'
#
loop_
_entity.id
_entity.type
_entity.pdbx_description
1 polymer ?
#
loop_
_entity_poly.entity_id
_entity_poly.type
_entity_poly.pdbx_seq_one_letter_code
_entity_poly.pdbx_strand_id
1 'polypeptide(L)'
;LIAVLYLFIFALYSVRKPLYSYPTASRKYRFAVLYPAYMEDEVIIDSVQNFQKQDYPRELYDIIVVSNLMTEETNKTLREMSVKVIEIEMKKSTKIQALQKATEYIEGNSLVYDNIIILDADNVVENDYINKINDAFYAGCSVIQTHRVAKNRDTNTAVLDAVSEEINNSIFRKGHTRLGFSSALSGSGMAFEYDIFKELIQGIDDTGEDKYMERKLLLRNIYIEYLQDVYTYDEKVRKNKDFYNQRRRWLATQTNNLFMGLSQLPSALFKGYWDYCDKLFQWMMPPRVLLLGFITLFACFLTMIDLSLSIKWWGLLILLGITFSLAVPDYLVDKRFKKAIASLPILFLLMFFNLFRLKGGSKRFIHTKHSNKNENSD
;
A
#
# COMPACT_ATOMS: atom_id res chain seq x y z
N LEU A 1 20.02 6.72 -15.19
CA LEU A 1 20.25 8.03 -14.60
C LEU A 1 18.93 8.65 -14.07
N ILE A 2 17.96 8.94 -14.95
CA ILE A 2 16.72 9.66 -14.59
C ILE A 2 16.00 9.01 -13.41
N ALA A 3 15.79 7.67 -13.44
CA ALA A 3 15.14 6.96 -12.34
C ALA A 3 15.89 7.10 -10.99
N VAL A 4 17.22 7.06 -11.00
CA VAL A 4 18.04 7.21 -9.78
C VAL A 4 17.93 8.63 -9.23
N LEU A 5 18.04 9.64 -10.11
CA LEU A 5 17.89 11.04 -9.71
C LEU A 5 16.48 11.33 -9.15
N TYR A 6 15.47 10.80 -9.80
CA TYR A 6 14.08 10.89 -9.32
C TYR A 6 13.93 10.33 -7.89
N LEU A 7 14.35 9.10 -7.68
CA LEU A 7 14.29 8.47 -6.36
C LEU A 7 15.10 9.25 -5.31
N PHE A 8 16.28 9.77 -5.69
CA PHE A 8 17.12 10.57 -4.79
C PHE A 8 16.45 11.87 -4.36
N ILE A 9 15.84 12.61 -5.29
CA ILE A 9 15.16 13.88 -4.98
C ILE A 9 14.06 13.62 -3.95
N PHE A 10 13.17 12.65 -4.18
CA PHE A 10 12.07 12.38 -3.26
C PHE A 10 12.55 11.78 -1.93
N ALA A 11 13.62 10.97 -1.92
CA ALA A 11 14.25 10.50 -0.69
C ALA A 11 14.82 11.66 0.13
N LEU A 12 15.48 12.63 -0.51
CA LEU A 12 16.04 13.81 0.15
C LEU A 12 14.94 14.66 0.81
N TYR A 13 13.80 14.85 0.13
CA TYR A 13 12.68 15.58 0.71
C TYR A 13 11.95 14.79 1.82
N SER A 14 12.01 13.47 1.82
CA SER A 14 11.40 12.65 2.87
C SER A 14 12.08 12.81 4.23
N VAL A 15 13.35 13.22 4.28
CA VAL A 15 14.08 13.43 5.55
C VAL A 15 13.62 14.69 6.30
N ARG A 16 13.01 15.64 5.62
CA ARG A 16 12.54 16.89 6.24
C ARG A 16 11.43 16.60 7.26
N LYS A 17 11.46 17.34 8.38
CA LYS A 17 10.40 17.27 9.40
C LYS A 17 9.04 17.66 8.82
N PRO A 18 7.91 17.14 9.37
CA PRO A 18 6.57 17.59 8.97
C PRO A 18 6.46 19.13 9.11
N LEU A 19 5.84 19.74 8.13
CA LEU A 19 5.57 21.18 8.18
C LEU A 19 4.39 21.48 9.12
N TYR A 20 3.41 20.55 9.20
CA TYR A 20 2.18 20.76 9.97
C TYR A 20 1.68 19.42 10.54
N SER A 21 1.10 19.49 11.74
CA SER A 21 0.11 18.53 12.24
C SER A 21 -1.29 19.10 11.97
N TYR A 22 -2.26 18.27 11.69
CA TYR A 22 -3.64 18.74 11.57
C TYR A 22 -4.15 19.20 12.93
N PRO A 23 -4.87 20.35 12.99
CA PRO A 23 -5.45 20.81 14.24
C PRO A 23 -6.57 19.86 14.69
N THR A 24 -6.75 19.73 15.99
CA THR A 24 -7.85 18.93 16.54
C THR A 24 -9.19 19.44 16.02
N ALA A 25 -9.97 18.55 15.44
CA ALA A 25 -11.25 18.87 14.84
C ALA A 25 -12.31 19.22 15.90
N SER A 26 -13.07 20.27 15.66
CA SER A 26 -14.22 20.64 16.49
C SER A 26 -15.47 19.79 16.18
N ARG A 27 -15.50 19.12 15.03
CA ARG A 27 -16.57 18.21 14.60
C ARG A 27 -16.02 16.79 14.44
N LYS A 28 -16.80 15.82 14.88
CA LYS A 28 -16.54 14.41 14.64
C LYS A 28 -17.47 13.89 13.54
N TYR A 29 -16.86 13.27 12.51
CA TYR A 29 -17.56 12.67 11.38
C TYR A 29 -18.00 11.23 11.67
N ARG A 30 -18.95 10.72 10.89
CA ARG A 30 -19.32 9.29 10.93
C ARG A 30 -18.48 8.47 9.97
N PHE A 31 -17.94 7.36 10.46
CA PHE A 31 -17.08 6.46 9.68
C PHE A 31 -17.70 5.07 9.49
N ALA A 32 -17.59 4.52 8.27
CA ALA A 32 -17.68 3.08 8.07
C ALA A 32 -16.27 2.50 7.88
N VAL A 33 -15.92 1.51 8.69
CA VAL A 33 -14.63 0.83 8.65
C VAL A 33 -14.81 -0.51 7.97
N LEU A 34 -14.27 -0.65 6.78
CA LEU A 34 -14.47 -1.81 5.92
C LEU A 34 -13.31 -2.79 6.03
N TYR A 35 -13.63 -4.03 6.36
CA TYR A 35 -12.72 -5.18 6.38
C TYR A 35 -13.16 -6.20 5.32
N PRO A 36 -12.62 -6.15 4.09
CA PRO A 36 -12.79 -7.24 3.13
C PRO A 36 -11.96 -8.45 3.59
N ALA A 37 -12.63 -9.52 4.00
CA ALA A 37 -12.01 -10.72 4.56
C ALA A 37 -12.34 -11.95 3.69
N TYR A 38 -11.32 -12.62 3.15
CA TYR A 38 -11.44 -13.83 2.35
C TYR A 38 -10.67 -14.98 3.02
N MET A 39 -11.38 -15.91 3.67
CA MET A 39 -10.78 -17.03 4.42
C MET A 39 -9.75 -16.56 5.48
N GLU A 40 -10.05 -15.49 6.20
CA GLU A 40 -9.15 -14.82 7.18
C GLU A 40 -9.59 -15.09 8.64
N ASP A 41 -10.12 -16.28 8.91
CA ASP A 41 -10.63 -16.68 10.23
C ASP A 41 -9.60 -16.53 11.35
N GLU A 42 -8.31 -16.74 11.04
CA GLU A 42 -7.23 -16.75 12.04
C GLU A 42 -6.85 -15.35 12.56
N VAL A 43 -7.17 -14.29 11.81
CA VAL A 43 -6.64 -12.94 12.10
C VAL A 43 -7.74 -11.88 12.31
N ILE A 44 -8.91 -12.04 11.70
CA ILE A 44 -9.93 -10.98 11.65
C ILE A 44 -10.48 -10.61 13.03
N ILE A 45 -10.67 -11.59 13.92
CA ILE A 45 -11.21 -11.35 15.26
C ILE A 45 -10.28 -10.44 16.06
N ASP A 46 -8.98 -10.73 16.07
CA ASP A 46 -7.97 -9.94 16.78
C ASP A 46 -7.90 -8.51 16.23
N SER A 47 -7.97 -8.36 14.90
CA SER A 47 -7.95 -7.05 14.23
C SER A 47 -9.15 -6.20 14.58
N VAL A 48 -10.35 -6.80 14.59
CA VAL A 48 -11.59 -6.14 15.00
C VAL A 48 -11.56 -5.78 16.48
N GLN A 49 -11.11 -6.68 17.37
CA GLN A 49 -10.95 -6.41 18.80
C GLN A 49 -9.97 -5.27 19.07
N ASN A 50 -8.88 -5.20 18.30
CA ASN A 50 -7.97 -4.06 18.37
C ASN A 50 -8.65 -2.77 17.94
N PHE A 51 -9.40 -2.80 16.83
CA PHE A 51 -10.07 -1.60 16.32
C PHE A 51 -11.17 -1.08 17.25
N GLN A 52 -11.85 -1.96 17.98
CA GLN A 52 -12.88 -1.55 18.96
C GLN A 52 -12.33 -0.72 20.13
N LYS A 53 -11.00 -0.67 20.31
CA LYS A 53 -10.34 0.14 21.36
C LYS A 53 -10.10 1.59 20.91
N GLN A 54 -10.71 2.05 19.81
CA GLN A 54 -10.57 3.41 19.34
C GLN A 54 -11.08 4.43 20.35
N ASP A 55 -10.29 5.46 20.60
CA ASP A 55 -10.65 6.64 21.39
C ASP A 55 -11.51 7.59 20.53
N TYR A 56 -12.67 7.09 20.09
CA TYR A 56 -13.62 7.82 19.24
C TYR A 56 -15.04 7.42 19.65
N PRO A 57 -16.05 8.33 19.64
CA PRO A 57 -17.41 7.99 20.04
C PRO A 57 -17.93 6.78 19.28
N ARG A 58 -18.37 5.73 20.02
CA ARG A 58 -18.74 4.44 19.44
C ARG A 58 -19.93 4.55 18.49
N GLU A 59 -20.82 5.48 18.71
CA GLU A 59 -21.99 5.79 17.89
C GLU A 59 -21.64 6.46 16.56
N LEU A 60 -20.40 6.95 16.40
CA LEU A 60 -19.94 7.63 15.20
C LEU A 60 -19.11 6.73 14.27
N TYR A 61 -18.94 5.45 14.58
CA TYR A 61 -18.32 4.52 13.62
C TYR A 61 -18.95 3.13 13.68
N ASP A 62 -19.03 2.50 12.52
CA ASP A 62 -19.43 1.12 12.37
C ASP A 62 -18.30 0.31 11.76
N ILE A 63 -18.09 -0.92 12.27
CA ILE A 63 -17.20 -1.90 11.67
C ILE A 63 -18.03 -2.81 10.77
N ILE A 64 -17.68 -2.90 9.51
CA ILE A 64 -18.35 -3.72 8.50
C ILE A 64 -17.34 -4.74 7.96
N VAL A 65 -17.55 -6.02 8.24
CA VAL A 65 -16.75 -7.12 7.73
C VAL A 65 -17.48 -7.76 6.57
N VAL A 66 -16.85 -7.76 5.39
CA VAL A 66 -17.33 -8.55 4.26
C VAL A 66 -16.66 -9.92 4.33
N SER A 67 -17.38 -10.85 4.92
CA SER A 67 -16.96 -12.22 5.16
C SER A 67 -17.14 -13.07 3.91
N ASN A 68 -16.04 -13.47 3.29
CA ASN A 68 -16.09 -14.35 2.13
C ASN A 68 -15.43 -15.70 2.45
N LEU A 69 -16.25 -16.77 2.43
CA LEU A 69 -15.82 -18.14 2.74
C LEU A 69 -15.16 -18.28 4.11
N MET A 70 -15.56 -17.48 5.08
CA MET A 70 -15.17 -17.64 6.49
C MET A 70 -16.13 -18.62 7.20
N THR A 71 -15.72 -19.15 8.33
CA THR A 71 -16.51 -20.10 9.11
C THR A 71 -17.69 -19.43 9.80
N GLU A 72 -18.79 -20.17 10.03
CA GLU A 72 -19.94 -19.66 10.76
C GLU A 72 -19.58 -19.30 12.20
N GLU A 73 -18.63 -20.01 12.82
CA GLU A 73 -18.13 -19.69 14.16
C GLU A 73 -17.50 -18.29 14.21
N THR A 74 -16.64 -17.97 13.23
CA THR A 74 -16.04 -16.64 13.11
C THR A 74 -17.09 -15.56 12.86
N ASN A 75 -18.04 -15.81 11.95
CA ASN A 75 -19.13 -14.89 11.64
C ASN A 75 -20.01 -14.62 12.87
N LYS A 76 -20.35 -15.66 13.63
CA LYS A 76 -21.11 -15.54 14.87
C LYS A 76 -20.35 -14.70 15.91
N THR A 77 -19.06 -14.98 16.13
CA THR A 77 -18.22 -14.21 17.05
C THR A 77 -18.18 -12.73 16.66
N LEU A 78 -18.02 -12.41 15.39
CA LEU A 78 -18.03 -11.02 14.90
C LEU A 78 -19.38 -10.32 15.17
N ARG A 79 -20.51 -11.02 14.97
CA ARG A 79 -21.84 -10.46 15.29
C ARG A 79 -22.01 -10.20 16.77
N GLU A 80 -21.53 -11.10 17.65
CA GLU A 80 -21.53 -10.92 19.11
C GLU A 80 -20.69 -9.71 19.54
N MET A 81 -19.68 -9.33 18.76
CA MET A 81 -18.88 -8.13 18.96
C MET A 81 -19.53 -6.85 18.42
N SER A 82 -20.81 -6.87 18.04
CA SER A 82 -21.52 -5.72 17.43
C SER A 82 -20.92 -5.24 16.12
N VAL A 83 -20.39 -6.17 15.32
CA VAL A 83 -19.88 -5.94 13.95
C VAL A 83 -20.98 -6.23 12.94
N LYS A 84 -21.09 -5.41 11.92
CA LYS A 84 -21.95 -5.68 10.75
C LYS A 84 -21.24 -6.69 9.83
N VAL A 85 -21.75 -7.92 9.74
CA VAL A 85 -21.17 -8.98 8.93
C VAL A 85 -22.00 -9.17 7.67
N ILE A 86 -21.34 -9.02 6.50
CA ILE A 86 -21.91 -9.27 5.18
C ILE A 86 -21.31 -10.56 4.66
N GLU A 87 -22.07 -11.62 4.64
CA GLU A 87 -21.62 -12.91 4.17
C GLU A 87 -21.77 -13.02 2.65
N ILE A 88 -20.71 -13.46 2.01
CA ILE A 88 -20.69 -13.77 0.58
C ILE A 88 -19.98 -15.11 0.34
N GLU A 89 -20.41 -15.85 -0.67
CA GLU A 89 -19.82 -17.13 -1.05
C GLU A 89 -19.26 -17.07 -2.48
N MET A 90 -18.16 -16.37 -2.64
CA MET A 90 -17.54 -16.17 -3.95
C MET A 90 -16.16 -16.82 -4.01
N LYS A 91 -16.03 -17.98 -4.66
CA LYS A 91 -14.77 -18.74 -4.79
C LYS A 91 -13.63 -18.00 -5.50
N LYS A 92 -13.90 -16.90 -6.20
CA LYS A 92 -12.92 -16.07 -6.92
C LYS A 92 -13.24 -14.59 -6.75
N SER A 93 -13.57 -14.16 -5.54
CA SER A 93 -13.84 -12.75 -5.32
C SER A 93 -12.56 -11.95 -5.30
N THR A 94 -12.65 -10.72 -5.76
CA THR A 94 -11.61 -9.72 -5.61
C THR A 94 -11.95 -8.83 -4.41
N LYS A 95 -10.94 -8.14 -3.86
CA LYS A 95 -11.16 -7.15 -2.81
C LYS A 95 -12.18 -6.09 -3.23
N ILE A 96 -12.14 -5.69 -4.50
CA ILE A 96 -13.08 -4.70 -5.02
C ILE A 96 -14.54 -5.18 -4.96
N GLN A 97 -14.80 -6.44 -5.26
CA GLN A 97 -16.16 -7.00 -5.18
C GLN A 97 -16.66 -7.02 -3.73
N ALA A 98 -15.79 -7.29 -2.77
CA ALA A 98 -16.14 -7.18 -1.36
C ALA A 98 -16.48 -5.72 -0.97
N LEU A 99 -15.69 -4.75 -1.42
CA LEU A 99 -15.95 -3.32 -1.19
C LEU A 99 -17.25 -2.86 -1.87
N GLN A 100 -17.57 -3.35 -3.07
CA GLN A 100 -18.85 -3.10 -3.75
C GLN A 100 -20.02 -3.66 -2.94
N LYS A 101 -19.91 -4.88 -2.39
CA LYS A 101 -20.93 -5.48 -1.51
C LYS A 101 -21.12 -4.67 -0.21
N ALA A 102 -20.06 -4.13 0.35
CA ALA A 102 -20.16 -3.23 1.49
C ALA A 102 -20.95 -1.95 1.14
N THR A 103 -20.70 -1.37 -0.03
CA THR A 103 -21.44 -0.17 -0.48
C THR A 103 -22.89 -0.47 -0.77
N GLU A 104 -23.20 -1.58 -1.46
CA GLU A 104 -24.57 -2.06 -1.68
C GLU A 104 -25.33 -2.24 -0.35
N TYR A 105 -24.68 -2.80 0.66
CA TYR A 105 -25.25 -2.98 1.99
C TYR A 105 -25.52 -1.64 2.69
N ILE A 106 -24.57 -0.70 2.63
CA ILE A 106 -24.71 0.65 3.21
C ILE A 106 -25.91 1.36 2.61
N GLU A 107 -26.03 1.37 1.28
CA GLU A 107 -27.12 2.00 0.56
C GLU A 107 -28.47 1.30 0.78
N GLY A 108 -28.48 -0.04 0.68
CA GLY A 108 -29.70 -0.84 0.87
C GLY A 108 -30.31 -0.72 2.28
N ASN A 109 -29.51 -0.41 3.29
CA ASN A 109 -29.96 -0.19 4.68
C ASN A 109 -30.07 1.30 5.03
N SER A 110 -29.97 2.21 4.06
CA SER A 110 -30.02 3.67 4.27
C SER A 110 -29.07 4.17 5.36
N LEU A 111 -27.90 3.55 5.49
CA LEU A 111 -26.88 3.96 6.45
C LEU A 111 -26.16 5.19 5.91
N VAL A 112 -25.88 6.16 6.77
CA VAL A 112 -25.25 7.41 6.40
C VAL A 112 -23.88 7.51 7.08
N TYR A 113 -22.84 7.68 6.27
CA TYR A 113 -21.46 7.92 6.73
C TYR A 113 -20.87 9.10 5.99
N ASP A 114 -20.05 9.89 6.66
CA ASP A 114 -19.29 10.96 6.03
C ASP A 114 -18.07 10.38 5.30
N ASN A 115 -17.40 9.39 5.92
CA ASN A 115 -16.13 8.84 5.44
C ASN A 115 -16.06 7.31 5.56
N ILE A 116 -15.20 6.73 4.73
CA ILE A 116 -14.87 5.30 4.71
C ILE A 116 -13.41 5.10 5.11
N ILE A 117 -13.11 4.08 5.91
CA ILE A 117 -11.76 3.57 6.17
C ILE A 117 -11.69 2.13 5.63
N ILE A 118 -10.62 1.79 4.93
CA ILE A 118 -10.38 0.45 4.39
C ILE A 118 -9.15 -0.15 5.06
N LEU A 119 -9.34 -1.29 5.72
CA LEU A 119 -8.29 -2.06 6.38
C LEU A 119 -8.31 -3.51 5.88
N ASP A 120 -7.13 -4.12 5.76
CA ASP A 120 -7.03 -5.56 5.51
C ASP A 120 -7.37 -6.35 6.77
N ALA A 121 -7.77 -7.61 6.64
CA ALA A 121 -8.26 -8.45 7.73
C ALA A 121 -7.23 -8.69 8.86
N ASP A 122 -5.94 -8.53 8.56
CA ASP A 122 -4.83 -8.66 9.50
C ASP A 122 -4.38 -7.32 10.12
N ASN A 123 -4.97 -6.21 9.72
CA ASN A 123 -4.48 -4.90 10.14
C ASN A 123 -4.82 -4.56 11.58
N VAL A 124 -3.84 -3.98 12.26
CA VAL A 124 -3.93 -3.44 13.61
C VAL A 124 -3.56 -1.97 13.59
N VAL A 125 -4.25 -1.15 14.36
CA VAL A 125 -4.07 0.30 14.40
C VAL A 125 -3.97 0.83 15.84
N GLU A 126 -3.48 2.06 16.01
CA GLU A 126 -3.41 2.72 17.31
C GLU A 126 -4.80 3.23 17.76
N ASN A 127 -4.98 3.45 19.08
CA ASN A 127 -6.27 3.82 19.63
C ASN A 127 -6.78 5.21 19.18
N ASP A 128 -5.89 6.11 18.76
CA ASP A 128 -6.22 7.45 18.29
C ASP A 128 -6.35 7.56 16.75
N TYR A 129 -6.36 6.40 16.06
CA TYR A 129 -6.33 6.31 14.60
C TYR A 129 -7.48 7.07 13.93
N ILE A 130 -8.73 6.84 14.37
CA ILE A 130 -9.89 7.57 13.81
C ILE A 130 -9.80 9.06 14.11
N ASN A 131 -9.37 9.45 15.32
CA ASN A 131 -9.25 10.86 15.69
C ASN A 131 -8.31 11.60 14.73
N LYS A 132 -7.12 11.05 14.47
CA LYS A 132 -6.13 11.66 13.56
C LYS A 132 -6.64 11.75 12.11
N ILE A 133 -7.36 10.72 11.64
CA ILE A 133 -8.00 10.72 10.32
C ILE A 133 -9.12 11.76 10.28
N ASN A 134 -9.92 11.87 11.33
CA ASN A 134 -10.98 12.86 11.44
C ASN A 134 -10.42 14.30 11.39
N ASP A 135 -9.31 14.55 12.06
CA ASP A 135 -8.65 15.86 12.06
C ASP A 135 -8.22 16.26 10.65
N ALA A 136 -7.69 15.31 9.86
CA ALA A 136 -7.30 15.56 8.48
C ALA A 136 -8.51 15.81 7.56
N PHE A 137 -9.62 15.05 7.70
CA PHE A 137 -10.85 15.33 6.96
C PHE A 137 -11.45 16.67 7.34
N TYR A 138 -11.45 17.01 8.63
CA TYR A 138 -11.91 18.32 9.08
C TYR A 138 -11.10 19.49 8.51
N ALA A 139 -9.81 19.27 8.29
CA ALA A 139 -8.93 20.23 7.63
C ALA A 139 -9.09 20.29 6.10
N GLY A 140 -9.97 19.49 5.50
CA GLY A 140 -10.32 19.53 4.08
C GLY A 140 -9.64 18.46 3.21
N CYS A 141 -9.00 17.45 3.80
CA CYS A 141 -8.54 16.29 3.04
C CYS A 141 -9.75 15.47 2.59
N SER A 142 -9.73 14.97 1.35
CA SER A 142 -10.80 14.12 0.80
C SER A 142 -10.38 12.66 0.63
N VAL A 143 -9.08 12.41 0.50
CA VAL A 143 -8.49 11.07 0.37
C VAL A 143 -7.19 11.00 1.16
N ILE A 144 -7.03 9.95 1.94
CA ILE A 144 -5.92 9.77 2.87
C ILE A 144 -5.31 8.39 2.71
N GLN A 145 -3.98 8.33 2.73
CA GLN A 145 -3.19 7.12 2.94
C GLN A 145 -2.46 7.23 4.28
N THR A 146 -2.62 6.25 5.14
CA THR A 146 -1.88 6.16 6.40
C THR A 146 -0.55 5.43 6.25
N HIS A 147 0.31 5.51 7.26
CA HIS A 147 1.64 4.91 7.27
C HIS A 147 1.54 3.40 7.55
N ARG A 148 1.78 2.58 6.54
CA ARG A 148 1.82 1.13 6.71
C ARG A 148 3.15 0.66 7.27
N VAL A 149 3.10 -0.13 8.34
CA VAL A 149 4.28 -0.65 9.06
C VAL A 149 4.15 -2.17 9.23
N ALA A 150 5.29 -2.87 9.15
CA ALA A 150 5.32 -4.31 9.31
C ALA A 150 5.06 -4.74 10.77
N LYS A 151 4.11 -5.64 11.00
CA LYS A 151 3.87 -6.33 12.30
C LYS A 151 4.99 -7.33 12.62
N ASN A 152 5.56 -7.97 11.61
CA ASN A 152 6.56 -9.02 11.77
C ASN A 152 7.82 -8.77 10.95
N ARG A 153 8.97 -9.23 11.49
CA ARG A 153 10.29 -9.20 10.84
C ARG A 153 11.09 -10.45 11.23
N ASP A 154 10.44 -11.59 11.23
CA ASP A 154 10.93 -12.87 11.72
C ASP A 154 11.76 -13.65 10.69
N THR A 155 11.56 -13.37 9.39
CA THR A 155 12.33 -13.98 8.29
C THR A 155 13.06 -12.93 7.45
N ASN A 156 14.09 -13.34 6.69
CA ASN A 156 14.79 -12.43 5.78
C ASN A 156 13.84 -11.81 4.76
N THR A 157 12.84 -12.58 4.28
CA THR A 157 11.82 -12.11 3.34
C THR A 157 10.96 -11.03 3.97
N ALA A 158 10.45 -11.25 5.19
CA ALA A 158 9.64 -10.27 5.91
C ALA A 158 10.44 -9.00 6.23
N VAL A 159 11.73 -9.12 6.59
CA VAL A 159 12.61 -7.96 6.80
C VAL A 159 12.74 -7.13 5.52
N LEU A 160 13.05 -7.76 4.37
CA LEU A 160 13.21 -7.03 3.10
C LEU A 160 11.89 -6.47 2.59
N ASP A 161 10.77 -7.12 2.88
CA ASP A 161 9.44 -6.58 2.55
C ASP A 161 9.10 -5.37 3.42
N ALA A 162 9.39 -5.42 4.73
CA ALA A 162 9.25 -4.28 5.64
C ALA A 162 10.11 -3.08 5.18
N VAL A 163 11.38 -3.31 4.84
CA VAL A 163 12.27 -2.27 4.30
C VAL A 163 11.75 -1.71 2.99
N SER A 164 11.24 -2.56 2.10
CA SER A 164 10.63 -2.12 0.83
C SER A 164 9.41 -1.24 1.05
N GLU A 165 8.58 -1.55 2.05
CA GLU A 165 7.42 -0.72 2.42
C GLU A 165 7.87 0.65 2.97
N GLU A 166 8.87 0.69 3.86
CA GLU A 166 9.38 1.96 4.39
C GLU A 166 10.05 2.82 3.31
N ILE A 167 10.72 2.22 2.33
CA ILE A 167 11.20 2.98 1.17
C ILE A 167 10.02 3.56 0.35
N ASN A 168 8.89 2.83 0.24
CA ASN A 168 7.67 3.36 -0.39
C ASN A 168 7.09 4.52 0.44
N ASN A 169 6.99 4.36 1.76
CA ASN A 169 6.53 5.40 2.68
C ASN A 169 7.38 6.67 2.56
N SER A 170 8.71 6.51 2.53
CA SER A 170 9.64 7.62 2.43
C SER A 170 9.58 8.31 1.06
N ILE A 171 9.73 7.58 -0.03
CA ILE A 171 9.88 8.16 -1.38
C ILE A 171 8.50 8.52 -1.97
N PHE A 172 7.60 7.52 -2.14
CA PHE A 172 6.37 7.68 -2.93
C PHE A 172 5.17 8.23 -2.14
N ARG A 173 5.33 8.46 -0.84
CA ARG A 173 4.32 9.07 0.03
C ARG A 173 4.88 10.34 0.66
N LYS A 174 5.72 10.23 1.69
CA LYS A 174 6.26 11.37 2.42
C LYS A 174 7.04 12.35 1.53
N GLY A 175 7.97 11.87 0.70
CA GLY A 175 8.76 12.71 -0.19
C GLY A 175 7.88 13.43 -1.23
N HIS A 176 6.86 12.75 -1.76
CA HIS A 176 5.91 13.33 -2.72
C HIS A 176 5.07 14.42 -2.08
N THR A 177 4.42 14.13 -0.94
CA THR A 177 3.58 15.13 -0.27
C THR A 177 4.38 16.34 0.19
N ARG A 178 5.68 16.19 0.52
CA ARG A 178 6.59 17.29 0.83
C ARG A 178 6.89 18.21 -0.35
N LEU A 179 6.78 17.73 -1.56
CA LEU A 179 6.94 18.49 -2.80
C LEU A 179 5.61 18.95 -3.40
N GLY A 180 4.48 18.70 -2.71
CA GLY A 180 3.14 19.07 -3.16
C GLY A 180 2.53 18.09 -4.16
N PHE A 181 3.12 16.88 -4.31
CA PHE A 181 2.53 15.79 -5.09
C PHE A 181 1.68 14.87 -4.21
N SER A 182 0.73 14.19 -4.81
CA SER A 182 -0.11 13.21 -4.15
C SER A 182 0.67 11.99 -3.64
N SER A 183 0.25 11.46 -2.50
CA SER A 183 0.71 10.19 -1.95
C SER A 183 0.33 9.02 -2.85
N ALA A 184 1.12 7.94 -2.81
CA ALA A 184 0.74 6.66 -3.39
C ALA A 184 -0.25 5.90 -2.49
N LEU A 185 -1.29 5.31 -3.05
CA LEU A 185 -2.17 4.36 -2.37
C LEU A 185 -1.54 2.96 -2.28
N SER A 186 -1.93 2.19 -1.26
CA SER A 186 -1.34 0.86 -0.98
C SER A 186 -2.35 -0.24 -0.63
N GLY A 187 -3.59 -0.07 -1.02
CA GLY A 187 -4.64 -1.07 -0.82
C GLY A 187 -5.21 -1.12 0.60
N SER A 188 -4.49 -0.75 1.64
CA SER A 188 -4.92 -0.77 3.03
C SER A 188 -4.45 0.48 3.78
N GLY A 189 -5.10 0.80 4.90
CA GLY A 189 -4.86 2.06 5.61
C GLY A 189 -5.26 3.26 4.75
N MET A 190 -6.30 3.13 3.96
CA MET A 190 -6.86 4.18 3.11
C MET A 190 -8.13 4.73 3.72
N ALA A 191 -8.34 6.03 3.62
CA ALA A 191 -9.61 6.66 3.98
C ALA A 191 -10.07 7.62 2.88
N PHE A 192 -11.39 7.72 2.69
CA PHE A 192 -12.03 8.48 1.62
C PHE A 192 -13.28 9.17 2.15
N GLU A 193 -13.62 10.34 1.62
CA GLU A 193 -14.99 10.82 1.66
C GLU A 193 -15.93 9.79 1.02
N TYR A 194 -17.10 9.55 1.63
CA TYR A 194 -18.00 8.48 1.19
C TYR A 194 -18.41 8.62 -0.28
N ASP A 195 -18.77 9.81 -0.71
CA ASP A 195 -19.25 10.03 -2.09
C ASP A 195 -18.15 9.78 -3.12
N ILE A 196 -16.91 10.20 -2.83
CA ILE A 196 -15.75 9.93 -3.69
C ILE A 196 -15.51 8.41 -3.78
N PHE A 197 -15.51 7.72 -2.64
CA PHE A 197 -15.32 6.28 -2.59
C PHE A 197 -16.38 5.54 -3.39
N LYS A 198 -17.66 5.88 -3.18
CA LYS A 198 -18.79 5.28 -3.88
C LYS A 198 -18.65 5.39 -5.40
N GLU A 199 -18.30 6.56 -5.91
CA GLU A 199 -18.06 6.74 -7.34
C GLU A 199 -16.87 5.97 -7.87
N LEU A 200 -15.80 5.87 -7.08
CA LEU A 200 -14.57 5.19 -7.48
C LEU A 200 -14.79 3.70 -7.67
N ILE A 201 -15.56 3.05 -6.79
CA ILE A 201 -15.68 1.60 -6.81
C ILE A 201 -16.75 1.08 -7.80
N GLN A 202 -17.59 1.97 -8.34
CA GLN A 202 -18.54 1.60 -9.37
C GLN A 202 -17.82 1.24 -10.69
N GLY A 203 -18.18 0.07 -11.26
CA GLY A 203 -17.66 -0.35 -12.56
C GLY A 203 -16.19 -0.81 -12.60
N ILE A 204 -15.60 -1.11 -11.45
CA ILE A 204 -14.28 -1.75 -11.39
C ILE A 204 -14.44 -3.28 -11.46
N ASP A 205 -13.67 -3.91 -12.35
CA ASP A 205 -13.56 -5.38 -12.47
C ASP A 205 -12.07 -5.82 -12.51
N ASP A 206 -11.20 -5.12 -11.77
CA ASP A 206 -9.75 -5.37 -11.76
C ASP A 206 -9.27 -5.82 -10.36
N THR A 207 -8.21 -6.62 -10.31
CA THR A 207 -7.60 -7.13 -9.07
C THR A 207 -6.63 -6.15 -8.41
N GLY A 208 -6.51 -4.93 -8.91
CA GLY A 208 -5.61 -3.89 -8.40
C GLY A 208 -6.38 -2.62 -8.11
N GLU A 209 -7.31 -2.73 -7.16
CA GLU A 209 -8.22 -1.64 -6.79
C GLU A 209 -7.48 -0.36 -6.39
N ASP A 210 -6.37 -0.47 -5.66
CA ASP A 210 -5.57 0.67 -5.21
C ASP A 210 -5.01 1.47 -6.40
N LYS A 211 -4.41 0.79 -7.40
CA LYS A 211 -3.84 1.44 -8.58
C LYS A 211 -4.92 2.02 -9.49
N TYR A 212 -6.05 1.34 -9.60
CA TYR A 212 -7.19 1.87 -10.33
C TYR A 212 -7.75 3.14 -9.67
N MET A 213 -8.02 3.08 -8.35
CA MET A 213 -8.52 4.24 -7.60
C MET A 213 -7.54 5.41 -7.68
N GLU A 214 -6.24 5.17 -7.45
CA GLU A 214 -5.18 6.15 -7.56
C GLU A 214 -5.20 6.84 -8.94
N ARG A 215 -5.24 6.08 -10.02
CA ARG A 215 -5.33 6.62 -11.39
C ARG A 215 -6.57 7.48 -11.61
N LYS A 216 -7.74 7.05 -11.12
CA LYS A 216 -9.00 7.78 -11.27
C LYS A 216 -9.04 9.08 -10.46
N LEU A 217 -8.51 9.06 -9.24
CA LEU A 217 -8.39 10.24 -8.38
C LEU A 217 -7.52 11.31 -9.04
N LEU A 218 -6.33 10.93 -9.49
CA LEU A 218 -5.38 11.86 -10.09
C LEU A 218 -5.86 12.42 -11.44
N LEU A 219 -6.66 11.68 -12.21
CA LEU A 219 -7.35 12.19 -13.40
C LEU A 219 -8.45 13.21 -13.09
N ARG A 220 -8.96 13.18 -11.86
CA ARG A 220 -9.93 14.18 -11.37
C ARG A 220 -9.24 15.33 -10.63
N ASN A 221 -7.90 15.33 -10.58
CA ASN A 221 -7.09 16.27 -9.81
C ASN A 221 -7.45 16.27 -8.32
N ILE A 222 -7.82 15.08 -7.77
CA ILE A 222 -8.09 14.89 -6.35
C ILE A 222 -6.77 14.51 -5.68
N TYR A 223 -6.35 15.31 -4.71
CA TYR A 223 -5.12 15.12 -3.96
C TYR A 223 -5.25 13.97 -2.95
N ILE A 224 -4.20 13.16 -2.85
CA ILE A 224 -4.11 12.06 -1.88
C ILE A 224 -3.13 12.47 -0.80
N GLU A 225 -3.64 12.68 0.42
CA GLU A 225 -2.82 13.05 1.58
C GLU A 225 -2.10 11.84 2.19
N TYR A 226 -0.98 12.07 2.84
CA TYR A 226 -0.23 11.06 3.59
C TYR A 226 -0.09 11.42 5.06
N LEU A 227 -0.72 10.63 5.92
CA LEU A 227 -0.59 10.77 7.37
C LEU A 227 0.58 9.91 7.87
N GLN A 228 1.76 10.51 7.97
CA GLN A 228 2.99 9.81 8.35
C GLN A 228 3.00 9.30 9.80
N ASP A 229 2.23 9.93 10.70
CA ASP A 229 2.18 9.64 12.14
C ASP A 229 0.89 8.88 12.52
N VAL A 230 0.21 8.29 11.53
CA VAL A 230 -0.98 7.44 11.70
C VAL A 230 -0.67 6.06 11.15
N TYR A 231 -0.47 5.10 12.05
CA TYR A 231 0.10 3.79 11.70
C TYR A 231 -0.96 2.73 11.44
N THR A 232 -0.77 1.99 10.35
CA THR A 232 -1.49 0.75 10.04
C THR A 232 -0.49 -0.39 9.99
N TYR A 233 -0.55 -1.28 10.96
CA TYR A 233 0.35 -2.41 11.09
C TYR A 233 -0.20 -3.60 10.30
N ASP A 234 0.58 -4.14 9.35
CA ASP A 234 0.21 -5.27 8.50
C ASP A 234 1.21 -6.42 8.59
N GLU A 235 0.75 -7.63 8.30
CA GLU A 235 1.61 -8.81 8.32
C GLU A 235 2.38 -8.95 7.00
N LYS A 236 3.71 -9.11 7.11
CA LYS A 236 4.58 -9.31 5.94
C LYS A 236 4.74 -10.79 5.64
N VAL A 237 4.80 -11.11 4.35
CA VAL A 237 4.97 -12.49 3.88
C VAL A 237 6.28 -13.11 4.37
N ARG A 238 6.22 -14.34 4.89
CA ARG A 238 7.37 -15.05 5.46
C ARG A 238 8.12 -15.90 4.44
N LYS A 239 7.41 -16.45 3.41
CA LYS A 239 7.97 -17.40 2.45
C LYS A 239 8.33 -16.72 1.13
N ASN A 240 9.48 -17.07 0.56
CA ASN A 240 9.93 -16.55 -0.75
C ASN A 240 8.93 -16.80 -1.88
N LYS A 241 8.22 -17.94 -1.85
CA LYS A 241 7.20 -18.30 -2.86
C LYS A 241 6.03 -17.32 -2.85
N ASP A 242 5.56 -16.95 -1.65
CA ASP A 242 4.42 -16.03 -1.49
C ASP A 242 4.83 -14.60 -1.87
N PHE A 243 6.04 -14.19 -1.47
CA PHE A 243 6.64 -12.94 -1.91
C PHE A 243 6.75 -12.85 -3.43
N TYR A 244 7.25 -13.91 -4.08
CA TYR A 244 7.35 -13.97 -5.54
C TYR A 244 5.97 -13.79 -6.22
N ASN A 245 4.95 -14.52 -5.74
CA ASN A 245 3.60 -14.46 -6.29
C ASN A 245 2.96 -13.08 -6.09
N GLN A 246 3.11 -12.50 -4.89
CA GLN A 246 2.60 -11.18 -4.55
C GLN A 246 3.25 -10.10 -5.44
N ARG A 247 4.57 -10.10 -5.58
CA ARG A 247 5.32 -9.14 -6.41
C ARG A 247 4.98 -9.27 -7.90
N ARG A 248 4.77 -10.50 -8.37
CA ARG A 248 4.32 -10.75 -9.74
C ARG A 248 2.94 -10.13 -10.00
N ARG A 249 2.01 -10.29 -9.07
CA ARG A 249 0.68 -9.67 -9.16
C ARG A 249 0.78 -8.16 -9.17
N TRP A 250 1.53 -7.57 -8.25
CA TRP A 250 1.71 -6.10 -8.18
C TRP A 250 2.32 -5.52 -9.45
N LEU A 251 3.35 -6.17 -9.99
CA LEU A 251 3.98 -5.72 -11.22
C LEU A 251 3.01 -5.83 -12.43
N ALA A 252 2.24 -6.91 -12.52
CA ALA A 252 1.24 -7.07 -13.56
C ALA A 252 0.14 -5.99 -13.48
N THR A 253 -0.37 -5.71 -12.28
CA THR A 253 -1.37 -4.66 -12.05
C THR A 253 -0.83 -3.27 -12.36
N GLN A 254 0.39 -2.94 -11.91
CA GLN A 254 1.06 -1.68 -12.21
C GLN A 254 1.22 -1.49 -13.72
N THR A 255 1.70 -2.51 -14.42
CA THR A 255 1.89 -2.49 -15.88
C THR A 255 0.57 -2.29 -16.62
N ASN A 256 -0.50 -3.00 -16.20
CA ASN A 256 -1.82 -2.84 -16.79
C ASN A 256 -2.36 -1.42 -16.62
N ASN A 257 -2.29 -0.87 -15.40
CA ASN A 257 -2.73 0.51 -15.14
C ASN A 257 -1.87 1.55 -15.85
N LEU A 258 -0.57 1.32 -16.03
CA LEU A 258 0.29 2.17 -16.85
C LEU A 258 -0.24 2.23 -18.31
N PHE A 259 -0.43 1.08 -18.95
CA PHE A 259 -0.91 1.06 -20.34
C PHE A 259 -2.30 1.70 -20.50
N MET A 260 -3.20 1.44 -19.56
CA MET A 260 -4.51 2.10 -19.54
C MET A 260 -4.39 3.62 -19.35
N GLY A 261 -3.40 4.06 -18.57
CA GLY A 261 -3.17 5.48 -18.27
C GLY A 261 -2.51 6.26 -19.40
N LEU A 262 -1.65 5.62 -20.20
CA LEU A 262 -0.90 6.32 -21.24
C LEU A 262 -1.78 7.04 -22.27
N SER A 263 -2.95 6.49 -22.58
CA SER A 263 -3.90 7.12 -23.53
C SER A 263 -4.40 8.50 -23.07
N GLN A 264 -4.38 8.76 -21.76
CA GLN A 264 -4.87 10.01 -21.18
C GLN A 264 -3.72 10.99 -20.84
N LEU A 265 -2.48 10.57 -21.00
CA LEU A 265 -1.29 11.39 -20.72
C LEU A 265 -1.28 12.72 -21.49
N PRO A 266 -1.56 12.78 -22.82
CA PRO A 266 -1.59 14.06 -23.54
C PRO A 266 -2.60 15.04 -22.93
N SER A 267 -3.82 14.58 -22.65
CA SER A 267 -4.85 15.41 -22.03
C SER A 267 -4.45 15.89 -20.63
N ALA A 268 -3.83 15.03 -19.83
CA ALA A 268 -3.36 15.37 -18.49
C ALA A 268 -2.25 16.44 -18.53
N LEU A 269 -1.30 16.32 -19.46
CA LEU A 269 -0.27 17.34 -19.68
C LEU A 269 -0.87 18.70 -20.05
N PHE A 270 -1.82 18.74 -20.98
CA PHE A 270 -2.48 20.00 -21.38
C PHE A 270 -3.28 20.64 -20.26
N LYS A 271 -3.87 19.82 -19.35
CA LYS A 271 -4.65 20.31 -18.20
C LYS A 271 -3.77 20.64 -16.99
N GLY A 272 -2.47 20.35 -17.02
CA GLY A 272 -1.57 20.55 -15.90
C GLY A 272 -1.77 19.57 -14.73
N TYR A 273 -2.28 18.36 -14.99
CA TYR A 273 -2.46 17.31 -13.96
C TYR A 273 -1.13 16.62 -13.68
N TRP A 274 -0.23 17.35 -13.03
CA TRP A 274 1.15 16.91 -12.79
C TRP A 274 1.25 15.66 -11.95
N ASP A 275 0.38 15.50 -10.96
CA ASP A 275 0.31 14.28 -10.13
C ASP A 275 0.05 13.03 -10.96
N TYR A 276 -0.84 13.15 -11.94
CA TYR A 276 -1.13 12.06 -12.86
C TYR A 276 0.07 11.71 -13.75
N CYS A 277 0.72 12.73 -14.30
CA CYS A 277 1.92 12.55 -15.14
C CYS A 277 3.06 11.92 -14.35
N ASP A 278 3.29 12.41 -13.12
CA ASP A 278 4.26 11.87 -12.19
C ASP A 278 3.96 10.40 -11.85
N LYS A 279 2.69 10.06 -11.59
CA LYS A 279 2.29 8.69 -11.30
C LYS A 279 2.57 7.72 -12.46
N LEU A 280 2.28 8.12 -13.69
CA LEU A 280 2.63 7.32 -14.86
C LEU A 280 4.14 7.13 -14.97
N PHE A 281 4.93 8.17 -14.69
CA PHE A 281 6.38 8.07 -14.66
C PHE A 281 6.86 7.09 -13.57
N GLN A 282 6.26 7.12 -12.36
CA GLN A 282 6.56 6.14 -11.31
C GLN A 282 6.32 4.71 -11.78
N TRP A 283 5.20 4.47 -12.48
CA TRP A 283 4.86 3.13 -12.98
C TRP A 283 5.73 2.67 -14.14
N MET A 284 6.35 3.60 -14.89
CA MET A 284 7.34 3.27 -15.93
C MET A 284 8.69 2.85 -15.35
N MET A 285 9.00 3.22 -14.11
CA MET A 285 10.28 2.86 -13.51
C MET A 285 10.39 1.35 -13.23
N PRO A 286 11.56 0.75 -13.50
CA PRO A 286 11.78 -0.65 -13.16
C PRO A 286 11.75 -0.83 -11.63
N PRO A 287 11.35 -2.03 -11.14
CA PRO A 287 11.46 -2.37 -9.73
C PRO A 287 12.85 -2.08 -9.17
N ARG A 288 12.92 -1.46 -7.99
CA ARG A 288 14.19 -0.97 -7.39
C ARG A 288 15.27 -2.04 -7.26
N VAL A 289 14.87 -3.28 -6.94
CA VAL A 289 15.81 -4.42 -6.88
C VAL A 289 16.42 -4.70 -8.25
N LEU A 290 15.64 -4.59 -9.32
CA LEU A 290 16.14 -4.74 -10.69
C LEU A 290 17.04 -3.56 -11.09
N LEU A 291 16.65 -2.34 -10.73
CA LEU A 291 17.47 -1.16 -10.96
C LEU A 291 18.84 -1.29 -10.28
N LEU A 292 18.87 -1.69 -9.00
CA LEU A 292 20.10 -1.94 -8.26
C LEU A 292 20.96 -3.03 -8.93
N GLY A 293 20.35 -4.17 -9.23
CA GLY A 293 21.08 -5.29 -9.85
C GLY A 293 21.65 -4.97 -11.23
N PHE A 294 20.86 -4.30 -12.10
CA PHE A 294 21.36 -3.91 -13.42
C PHE A 294 22.49 -2.89 -13.35
N ILE A 295 22.38 -1.86 -12.48
CA ILE A 295 23.47 -0.88 -12.31
C ILE A 295 24.73 -1.59 -11.82
N THR A 296 24.62 -2.51 -10.85
CA THR A 296 25.76 -3.29 -10.34
C THR A 296 26.39 -4.15 -11.43
N LEU A 297 25.58 -4.91 -12.18
CA LEU A 297 26.08 -5.76 -13.27
C LEU A 297 26.79 -4.93 -14.35
N PHE A 298 26.22 -3.78 -14.75
CA PHE A 298 26.84 -2.89 -15.74
C PHE A 298 28.13 -2.26 -15.21
N ALA A 299 28.16 -1.83 -13.94
CA ALA A 299 29.37 -1.29 -13.32
C ALA A 299 30.50 -2.33 -13.34
N CYS A 300 30.22 -3.57 -12.88
CA CYS A 300 31.21 -4.65 -12.88
C CYS A 300 31.66 -5.01 -14.30
N PHE A 301 30.74 -5.19 -15.25
CA PHE A 301 31.04 -5.55 -16.63
C PHE A 301 31.92 -4.51 -17.31
N LEU A 302 31.59 -3.23 -17.20
CA LEU A 302 32.35 -2.16 -17.81
C LEU A 302 33.73 -1.97 -17.16
N THR A 303 33.87 -2.25 -15.85
CA THR A 303 35.18 -2.23 -15.19
C THR A 303 36.15 -3.25 -15.78
N MET A 304 35.63 -4.38 -16.29
CA MET A 304 36.47 -5.39 -16.99
C MET A 304 36.91 -4.98 -18.39
N ILE A 305 36.18 -4.04 -19.02
CA ILE A 305 36.49 -3.56 -20.38
C ILE A 305 37.34 -2.28 -20.30
N ASP A 306 36.85 -1.27 -19.60
CA ASP A 306 37.46 0.04 -19.42
C ASP A 306 36.94 0.69 -18.13
N LEU A 307 37.87 0.96 -17.19
CA LEU A 307 37.58 1.58 -15.93
C LEU A 307 36.93 2.96 -16.11
N SER A 308 37.31 3.74 -17.09
CA SER A 308 36.78 5.09 -17.33
C SER A 308 35.29 5.06 -17.69
N LEU A 309 34.86 4.07 -18.47
CA LEU A 309 33.43 3.86 -18.79
C LEU A 309 32.58 3.44 -17.58
N SER A 310 33.19 2.76 -16.63
CA SER A 310 32.49 2.26 -15.44
C SER A 310 32.25 3.33 -14.37
N ILE A 311 33.04 4.41 -14.33
CA ILE A 311 33.00 5.42 -13.26
C ILE A 311 31.59 5.99 -13.05
N LYS A 312 30.87 6.33 -14.12
CA LYS A 312 29.49 6.85 -14.02
C LYS A 312 28.52 5.84 -13.41
N TRP A 313 28.72 4.54 -13.64
CA TRP A 313 27.85 3.48 -13.11
C TRP A 313 28.12 3.24 -11.63
N TRP A 314 29.38 3.30 -11.21
CA TRP A 314 29.75 3.30 -9.79
C TRP A 314 29.20 4.53 -9.07
N GLY A 315 29.27 5.73 -9.70
CA GLY A 315 28.65 6.93 -9.16
C GLY A 315 27.14 6.80 -9.00
N LEU A 316 26.44 6.21 -9.98
CA LEU A 316 25.00 5.93 -9.87
C LEU A 316 24.68 4.90 -8.78
N LEU A 317 25.52 3.88 -8.61
CA LEU A 317 25.35 2.88 -7.54
C LEU A 317 25.52 3.51 -6.16
N ILE A 318 26.50 4.36 -5.96
CA ILE A 318 26.72 5.12 -4.73
C ILE A 318 25.51 6.03 -4.47
N LEU A 319 25.05 6.78 -5.48
CA LEU A 319 23.88 7.64 -5.33
C LEU A 319 22.62 6.85 -4.96
N LEU A 320 22.42 5.68 -5.55
CA LEU A 320 21.30 4.79 -5.21
C LEU A 320 21.43 4.24 -3.77
N GLY A 321 22.64 3.92 -3.33
CA GLY A 321 22.93 3.54 -1.94
C GLY A 321 22.60 4.65 -0.95
N ILE A 322 23.01 5.89 -1.24
CA ILE A 322 22.65 7.08 -0.45
C ILE A 322 21.13 7.26 -0.42
N THR A 323 20.46 7.12 -1.58
CA THR A 323 19.00 7.23 -1.69
C THR A 323 18.29 6.26 -0.73
N PHE A 324 18.71 4.99 -0.73
CA PHE A 324 18.10 4.01 0.17
C PHE A 324 18.46 4.25 1.64
N SER A 325 19.66 4.72 1.93
CA SER A 325 20.06 5.09 3.30
C SER A 325 19.22 6.25 3.84
N LEU A 326 18.85 7.22 3.00
CA LEU A 326 17.94 8.31 3.39
C LEU A 326 16.49 7.84 3.58
N ALA A 327 16.07 6.82 2.81
CA ALA A 327 14.69 6.36 2.78
C ALA A 327 14.36 5.28 3.83
N VAL A 328 15.36 4.56 4.33
CA VAL A 328 15.17 3.49 5.33
C VAL A 328 15.34 4.07 6.74
N PRO A 329 14.31 3.96 7.61
CA PRO A 329 14.41 4.45 8.99
C PRO A 329 15.43 3.64 9.81
N ASP A 330 16.08 4.31 10.77
CA ASP A 330 17.14 3.74 11.61
C ASP A 330 16.68 2.49 12.38
N TYR A 331 15.41 2.42 12.82
CA TYR A 331 14.88 1.29 13.57
C TYR A 331 14.85 -0.03 12.77
N LEU A 332 14.95 0.04 11.44
CA LEU A 332 15.05 -1.14 10.57
C LEU A 332 16.50 -1.59 10.35
N VAL A 333 17.50 -0.74 10.62
CA VAL A 333 18.92 -1.01 10.36
C VAL A 333 19.54 -1.83 11.49
N ASP A 334 19.01 -3.03 11.72
CA ASP A 334 19.44 -3.95 12.75
C ASP A 334 20.28 -5.12 12.17
N LYS A 335 20.66 -6.09 13.05
CA LYS A 335 21.39 -7.30 12.62
C LYS A 335 20.59 -8.16 11.63
N ARG A 336 19.26 -8.15 11.72
CA ARG A 336 18.37 -8.90 10.81
C ARG A 336 18.41 -8.29 9.41
N PHE A 337 18.37 -6.97 9.31
CA PHE A 337 18.52 -6.27 8.04
C PHE A 337 19.87 -6.56 7.36
N LYS A 338 20.97 -6.48 8.11
CA LYS A 338 22.32 -6.81 7.58
C LYS A 338 22.38 -8.24 7.03
N LYS A 339 21.76 -9.20 7.71
CA LYS A 339 21.65 -10.59 7.24
C LYS A 339 20.75 -10.71 6.00
N ALA A 340 19.62 -10.00 5.99
CA ALA A 340 18.66 -10.05 4.90
C ALA A 340 19.20 -9.46 3.58
N ILE A 341 20.09 -8.46 3.63
CA ILE A 341 20.75 -7.89 2.44
C ILE A 341 21.47 -8.97 1.62
N ALA A 342 22.05 -9.99 2.26
CA ALA A 342 22.68 -11.11 1.55
C ALA A 342 21.70 -11.89 0.64
N SER A 343 20.39 -11.74 0.84
CA SER A 343 19.36 -12.36 -0.01
C SER A 343 19.01 -11.53 -1.25
N LEU A 344 19.51 -10.28 -1.39
CA LEU A 344 19.20 -9.41 -2.53
C LEU A 344 19.53 -10.03 -3.90
N PRO A 345 20.63 -10.77 -4.10
CA PRO A 345 20.88 -11.41 -5.39
C PRO A 345 19.80 -12.44 -5.77
N ILE A 346 19.29 -13.19 -4.81
CA ILE A 346 18.20 -14.16 -5.01
C ILE A 346 16.91 -13.40 -5.39
N LEU A 347 16.60 -12.32 -4.68
CA LEU A 347 15.43 -11.49 -4.98
C LEU A 347 15.54 -10.82 -6.35
N PHE A 348 16.73 -10.38 -6.75
CA PHE A 348 16.98 -9.86 -8.09
C PHE A 348 16.62 -10.92 -9.16
N LEU A 349 17.12 -12.13 -9.02
CA LEU A 349 16.81 -13.22 -9.96
C LEU A 349 15.31 -13.54 -10.00
N LEU A 350 14.65 -13.64 -8.83
CA LEU A 350 13.20 -13.87 -8.75
C LEU A 350 12.41 -12.74 -9.45
N MET A 351 12.77 -11.48 -9.23
CA MET A 351 12.13 -10.34 -9.86
C MET A 351 12.43 -10.27 -11.36
N PHE A 352 13.65 -10.62 -11.78
CA PHE A 352 14.03 -10.70 -13.18
C PHE A 352 13.18 -11.72 -13.94
N PHE A 353 13.01 -12.93 -13.39
CA PHE A 353 12.13 -13.94 -14.00
C PHE A 353 10.65 -13.54 -13.99
N ASN A 354 10.22 -12.73 -13.03
CA ASN A 354 8.86 -12.19 -13.02
C ASN A 354 8.56 -11.29 -14.24
N LEU A 355 9.54 -10.56 -14.78
CA LEU A 355 9.35 -9.73 -15.98
C LEU A 355 8.85 -10.55 -17.19
N PHE A 356 9.29 -11.78 -17.32
CA PHE A 356 8.90 -12.65 -18.44
C PHE A 356 7.55 -13.38 -18.22
N ARG A 357 7.00 -13.32 -16.98
CA ARG A 357 5.79 -14.05 -16.58
C ARG A 357 4.61 -13.14 -16.23
N LEU A 358 4.58 -11.91 -16.73
CA LEU A 358 3.54 -10.94 -16.41
C LEU A 358 2.16 -11.30 -16.99
N LYS A 359 2.11 -11.99 -18.15
CA LYS A 359 0.84 -12.38 -18.80
C LYS A 359 0.01 -13.25 -17.86
N GLY A 360 -1.22 -12.82 -17.56
CA GLY A 360 -2.20 -13.53 -16.72
C GLY A 360 -2.03 -13.35 -15.20
N GLY A 361 -1.06 -12.55 -14.74
CA GLY A 361 -0.84 -12.29 -13.31
C GLY A 361 -1.94 -11.45 -12.64
N SER A 362 -2.64 -10.60 -13.39
CA SER A 362 -3.73 -9.76 -12.89
C SER A 362 -5.09 -10.45 -12.78
N LYS A 363 -5.30 -11.58 -13.44
CA LYS A 363 -6.62 -12.26 -13.51
C LYS A 363 -6.85 -13.34 -12.46
N ARG A 364 -5.85 -13.69 -11.64
CA ARG A 364 -5.97 -14.72 -10.60
C ARG A 364 -5.71 -14.13 -9.24
N PHE A 365 -6.75 -14.12 -8.42
CA PHE A 365 -6.60 -13.91 -6.99
C PHE A 365 -5.83 -15.11 -6.41
N ILE A 366 -4.68 -14.85 -5.78
CA ILE A 366 -3.90 -15.85 -5.05
C ILE A 366 -4.00 -15.43 -3.60
N HIS A 367 -4.75 -16.20 -2.80
CA HIS A 367 -4.85 -15.97 -1.36
C HIS A 367 -3.49 -16.21 -0.70
N THR A 368 -3.03 -15.26 0.10
CA THR A 368 -1.86 -15.40 0.96
C THR A 368 -2.40 -15.65 2.36
N LYS A 369 -2.19 -16.84 2.93
CA LYS A 369 -2.63 -17.15 4.30
C LYS A 369 -1.88 -16.27 5.29
N HIS A 370 -2.62 -15.59 6.15
CA HIS A 370 -2.12 -14.92 7.35
C HIS A 370 -2.32 -15.84 8.55
N SER A 371 -1.41 -15.84 9.51
CA SER A 371 -1.48 -16.72 10.68
C SER A 371 -0.89 -16.03 11.90
N ASN A 372 -1.65 -15.97 12.99
CA ASN A 372 -1.19 -15.46 14.28
C ASN A 372 -0.22 -16.40 15.01
N LYS A 373 -0.04 -17.64 14.54
CA LYS A 373 0.88 -18.60 15.16
C LYS A 373 2.28 -18.40 14.60
N ASN A 374 3.23 -18.12 15.49
CA ASN A 374 4.63 -18.42 15.23
C ASN A 374 4.71 -19.93 15.00
N GLU A 375 4.65 -20.38 13.73
CA GLU A 375 5.11 -21.72 13.36
C GLU A 375 6.63 -21.75 13.58
N ASN A 376 7.03 -21.86 14.84
CA ASN A 376 8.33 -22.35 15.23
C ASN A 376 8.25 -23.88 15.14
N SER A 377 9.08 -24.45 14.32
CA SER A 377 9.40 -25.88 14.10
C SER A 377 8.88 -26.44 12.77
N ASP A 378 9.73 -26.51 11.79
CA ASP A 378 10.55 -27.66 11.40
C ASP A 378 11.54 -27.24 10.30
#